data_4c4668351f1553cb6a46852640968310
#
_entry.id   4c4668351f1553cb6a46852640968310
#
_cell.length_a   1.000
_cell.length_b   1.000
_cell.length_c   1.000
_cell.angle_alpha   90.00
_cell.angle_beta   90.00
_cell.angle_gamma   90.00
#
_symmetry.space_group_name_H-M   'P 1'
#
loop_
_entity.id
_entity.type
_entity.pdbx_description
1 polymer ?
#
loop_
_entity_poly.entity_id
_entity_poly.type
_entity_poly.pdbx_seq_one_letter_code
_entity_poly.pdbx_strand_id
1 'polypeptide(L)'
;MLELPPHSAAGGYKGLPTKDTTSLVGGLFSLPCTALSRVLIVLAGILSLVACSKERVETKNLAVNIDSLYSARMVQLNTLISDSGLIRYRMTAAELLIYERPERNEWVFPHGLLLRPYDTISGSKVFIKADSAIRRTQNEEWELIGNVRVQGPNGQRLNTHRLFWLRDSRRLYSKDTTYFFTQGRELRGSHFEATDDLSWYEIYDNRGVIEYEEDAVKSPSPQPATPDTLQRGIR
;
A
#
# COMPACT_ATOMS: atom_id res chain seq x y z
N MET A 1 -13.76 43.64 1.72
CA MET A 1 -13.72 45.02 2.22
C MET A 1 -12.45 45.20 2.97
N LEU A 2 -11.57 46.06 2.44
CA LEU A 2 -10.27 46.64 2.82
C LEU A 2 -9.25 46.32 1.70
N GLU A 3 -9.15 47.13 0.89
CA GLU A 3 -8.55 48.30 0.25
C GLU A 3 -7.04 48.36 0.45
N LEU A 4 -6.34 48.33 -0.69
CA LEU A 4 -4.98 48.80 -0.91
C LEU A 4 -4.95 50.32 -1.04
N PRO A 5 -3.87 50.98 -0.63
CA PRO A 5 -3.56 52.31 -1.19
C PRO A 5 -2.32 52.31 -2.08
N PRO A 6 -2.28 53.24 -3.06
CA PRO A 6 -1.14 53.44 -3.92
C PRO A 6 -0.27 54.64 -3.45
N HIS A 7 1.02 54.61 -3.78
CA HIS A 7 1.83 55.84 -3.88
C HIS A 7 2.98 55.66 -4.87
N SER A 8 2.84 56.31 -5.91
CA SER A 8 3.51 57.40 -6.65
C SER A 8 4.57 58.18 -5.88
N ALA A 9 5.75 58.34 -6.49
CA ALA A 9 6.37 59.62 -6.72
C ALA A 9 7.76 59.50 -7.42
N ALA A 10 7.83 60.10 -8.46
CA ALA A 10 8.81 60.70 -9.28
C ALA A 10 9.90 61.49 -8.52
N GLY A 11 11.09 61.52 -9.09
CA GLY A 11 12.18 62.40 -8.67
C GLY A 11 13.36 62.27 -9.62
N GLY A 12 13.35 63.12 -10.61
CA GLY A 12 14.45 63.37 -11.53
C GLY A 12 15.52 64.26 -10.94
N TYR A 13 16.74 64.00 -11.37
CA TYR A 13 17.80 65.01 -11.31
C TYR A 13 18.59 65.05 -12.59
N LYS A 14 18.70 66.29 -13.05
CA LYS A 14 19.52 66.85 -14.15
C LYS A 14 21.00 66.89 -13.76
N GLY A 15 21.84 66.94 -14.78
CA GLY A 15 23.01 67.81 -14.74
C GLY A 15 24.35 67.19 -15.17
N LEU A 16 24.72 67.49 -16.38
CA LEU A 16 26.09 67.55 -16.95
C LEU A 16 27.09 68.26 -16.01
N PRO A 17 28.44 68.24 -16.26
CA PRO A 17 29.06 68.37 -17.56
C PRO A 17 30.35 67.58 -17.84
N THR A 18 30.70 67.59 -19.11
CA THR A 18 31.94 67.26 -19.80
C THR A 18 33.23 67.75 -19.13
N LYS A 19 34.29 66.98 -19.23
CA LYS A 19 35.66 67.41 -19.40
C LYS A 19 36.45 66.44 -20.27
N ASP A 20 36.81 66.97 -21.42
CA ASP A 20 37.82 66.45 -22.31
C ASP A 20 39.18 66.40 -21.58
N THR A 21 39.93 65.35 -21.77
CA THR A 21 41.35 65.35 -21.68
C THR A 21 41.93 64.40 -22.72
N THR A 22 42.35 65.05 -23.78
CA THR A 22 43.21 64.52 -24.82
C THR A 22 44.58 64.21 -24.22
N SER A 23 45.20 63.08 -24.52
CA SER A 23 46.58 63.07 -25.07
C SER A 23 47.18 61.64 -25.01
N LEU A 24 47.53 61.15 -26.20
CA LEU A 24 48.78 60.45 -26.55
C LEU A 24 49.19 59.19 -25.77
N VAL A 25 49.09 58.04 -26.41
CA VAL A 25 50.28 57.28 -26.82
C VAL A 25 49.86 56.24 -27.90
N GLY A 26 50.63 56.26 -28.92
CA GLY A 26 50.69 55.63 -30.15
C GLY A 26 50.45 54.14 -30.31
N GLY A 27 49.98 53.90 -31.46
CA GLY A 27 50.34 52.81 -32.34
C GLY A 27 50.18 51.39 -31.80
N LEU A 28 49.19 50.70 -32.26
CA LEU A 28 49.32 49.46 -33.00
C LEU A 28 47.91 48.79 -33.14
N PHE A 29 47.61 48.43 -34.38
CA PHE A 29 46.43 47.66 -34.76
C PHE A 29 45.07 48.38 -34.67
N SER A 30 44.73 49.11 -35.64
CA SER A 30 43.38 49.44 -36.05
C SER A 30 42.75 48.22 -36.70
N LEU A 31 42.37 47.27 -35.90
CA LEU A 31 41.37 46.23 -36.33
C LEU A 31 40.00 46.89 -36.23
N PRO A 32 39.20 46.92 -37.29
CA PRO A 32 37.86 47.48 -37.22
C PRO A 32 37.08 46.82 -36.10
N CYS A 33 36.43 47.63 -35.25
CA CYS A 33 35.68 47.20 -34.07
C CYS A 33 34.66 46.04 -34.37
N THR A 34 34.26 45.93 -35.63
CA THR A 34 33.42 44.85 -36.17
C THR A 34 34.15 43.49 -36.27
N ALA A 35 35.47 43.48 -36.46
CA ALA A 35 36.25 42.25 -36.55
C ALA A 35 36.52 41.67 -35.15
N LEU A 36 36.79 42.51 -34.14
CA LEU A 36 36.96 42.09 -32.75
C LEU A 36 35.65 41.48 -32.17
N SER A 37 34.50 42.12 -32.48
CA SER A 37 33.20 41.62 -32.06
C SER A 37 32.87 40.23 -32.66
N ARG A 38 33.21 40.02 -33.93
CA ARG A 38 33.00 38.72 -34.58
C ARG A 38 33.90 37.61 -34.01
N VAL A 39 35.15 37.92 -33.69
CA VAL A 39 36.09 36.99 -33.07
C VAL A 39 35.61 36.61 -31.65
N LEU A 40 35.11 37.59 -30.88
CA LEU A 40 34.57 37.34 -29.53
C LEU A 40 33.32 36.44 -29.57
N ILE A 41 32.43 36.66 -30.53
CA ILE A 41 31.22 35.83 -30.69
C ILE A 41 31.60 34.41 -31.10
N VAL A 42 32.55 34.22 -31.99
CA VAL A 42 33.03 32.92 -32.41
C VAL A 42 33.73 32.19 -31.25
N LEU A 43 34.55 32.91 -30.49
CA LEU A 43 35.24 32.38 -29.30
C LEU A 43 34.24 31.95 -28.21
N ALA A 44 33.21 32.76 -27.95
CA ALA A 44 32.14 32.46 -27.02
C ALA A 44 31.31 31.23 -27.49
N GLY A 45 31.09 31.12 -28.80
CA GLY A 45 30.41 29.93 -29.40
C GLY A 45 31.24 28.65 -29.27
N ILE A 46 32.55 28.71 -29.41
CA ILE A 46 33.44 27.56 -29.23
C ILE A 46 33.54 27.19 -27.75
N LEU A 47 33.58 28.15 -26.83
CA LEU A 47 33.60 27.89 -25.39
C LEU A 47 32.31 27.22 -24.92
N SER A 48 31.17 27.58 -25.50
CA SER A 48 29.87 26.92 -25.13
C SER A 48 29.76 25.47 -25.60
N LEU A 49 30.51 25.08 -26.64
CA LEU A 49 30.53 23.71 -27.12
C LEU A 49 31.39 22.76 -26.24
N VAL A 50 32.35 23.30 -25.51
CA VAL A 50 33.23 22.52 -24.62
C VAL A 50 32.62 22.33 -23.22
N ALA A 51 31.64 23.14 -22.83
CA ALA A 51 31.01 23.10 -21.50
C ALA A 51 30.08 21.87 -21.32
N CYS A 52 29.84 21.08 -22.35
CA CYS A 52 28.97 19.91 -22.30
C CYS A 52 29.74 18.56 -22.29
N SER A 53 30.95 18.54 -21.67
CA SER A 53 31.57 17.27 -21.34
C SER A 53 30.88 16.73 -20.09
N LYS A 54 29.87 15.85 -20.28
CA LYS A 54 29.39 14.95 -19.25
C LYS A 54 30.58 14.18 -18.71
N GLU A 55 31.00 14.50 -17.52
CA GLU A 55 31.89 13.65 -16.74
C GLU A 55 31.26 12.25 -16.73
N ARG A 56 31.83 11.31 -17.47
CA ARG A 56 31.47 9.89 -17.34
C ARG A 56 31.95 9.50 -15.95
N VAL A 57 31.02 9.54 -15.02
CA VAL A 57 31.19 8.81 -13.78
C VAL A 57 31.44 7.38 -14.19
N GLU A 58 32.69 6.92 -14.08
CA GLU A 58 33.01 5.50 -14.14
C GLU A 58 32.22 4.82 -13.02
N THR A 59 31.03 4.34 -13.38
CA THR A 59 30.33 3.36 -12.57
C THR A 59 31.26 2.14 -12.55
N LYS A 60 32.11 2.03 -11.49
CA LYS A 60 32.72 0.77 -11.12
C LYS A 60 31.62 -0.26 -11.25
N ASN A 61 31.84 -1.30 -12.02
CA ASN A 61 30.96 -2.46 -12.17
C ASN A 61 30.87 -3.15 -10.78
N LEU A 62 30.18 -2.50 -9.84
CA LEU A 62 29.54 -3.22 -8.77
C LEU A 62 28.53 -4.10 -9.48
N ALA A 63 28.74 -5.40 -9.44
CA ALA A 63 27.74 -6.37 -9.85
C ALA A 63 26.56 -6.23 -8.88
N VAL A 64 25.83 -5.13 -9.02
CA VAL A 64 24.57 -4.93 -8.31
C VAL A 64 23.64 -5.92 -8.95
N ASN A 65 23.22 -6.89 -8.17
CA ASN A 65 22.17 -7.80 -8.59
C ASN A 65 20.91 -6.93 -8.85
N ILE A 66 20.68 -6.64 -10.14
CA ILE A 66 19.59 -5.76 -10.57
C ILE A 66 18.25 -6.28 -10.04
N ASP A 67 18.10 -7.61 -9.87
CA ASP A 67 16.86 -8.23 -9.38
C ASP A 67 16.56 -7.87 -7.92
N SER A 68 17.54 -7.42 -7.16
CA SER A 68 17.38 -6.98 -5.77
C SER A 68 16.99 -5.50 -5.62
N LEU A 69 17.08 -4.69 -6.70
CA LEU A 69 16.77 -3.27 -6.63
C LEU A 69 15.26 -3.04 -6.69
N TYR A 70 14.71 -2.42 -5.66
CA TYR A 70 13.33 -1.92 -5.66
C TYR A 70 13.23 -0.61 -6.47
N SER A 71 12.07 -0.39 -7.10
CA SER A 71 11.73 0.85 -7.82
C SER A 71 11.41 1.98 -6.87
N ALA A 72 10.77 1.67 -5.75
CA ALA A 72 10.48 2.62 -4.69
C ALA A 72 10.51 1.94 -3.31
N ARG A 73 10.85 2.73 -2.29
CA ARG A 73 10.83 2.35 -0.87
C ARG A 73 10.07 3.39 -0.08
N MET A 74 9.12 2.95 0.72
CA MET A 74 8.37 3.78 1.65
C MET A 74 8.57 3.24 3.06
N VAL A 75 8.75 4.13 4.02
CA VAL A 75 8.85 3.78 5.44
C VAL A 75 7.72 4.43 6.23
N GLN A 76 7.27 3.78 7.28
CA GLN A 76 6.15 4.24 8.13
C GLN A 76 4.89 4.53 7.31
N LEU A 77 4.52 3.58 6.43
CA LEU A 77 3.36 3.71 5.58
C LEU A 77 2.07 3.81 6.42
N ASN A 78 1.28 4.83 6.16
CA ASN A 78 -0.07 4.99 6.69
C ASN A 78 -0.94 5.56 5.56
N THR A 79 -1.74 4.73 4.93
CA THR A 79 -2.52 5.09 3.76
C THR A 79 -3.96 4.57 3.84
N LEU A 80 -4.81 5.14 3.03
CA LEU A 80 -6.20 4.74 2.90
C LEU A 80 -6.39 3.96 1.59
N ILE A 81 -7.12 2.85 1.68
CA ILE A 81 -7.48 2.05 0.52
C ILE A 81 -8.94 2.30 0.22
N SER A 82 -9.21 2.74 -1.00
CA SER A 82 -10.55 2.89 -1.52
C SER A 82 -10.91 1.75 -2.47
N ASP A 83 -12.18 1.39 -2.47
CA ASP A 83 -12.78 0.48 -3.40
C ASP A 83 -14.09 1.07 -3.89
N SER A 84 -14.26 1.16 -5.24
CA SER A 84 -15.44 1.74 -5.87
C SER A 84 -15.80 3.14 -5.35
N GLY A 85 -14.75 3.98 -5.10
CA GLY A 85 -14.93 5.36 -4.63
C GLY A 85 -15.18 5.51 -3.13
N LEU A 86 -15.28 4.42 -2.38
CA LEU A 86 -15.45 4.42 -0.92
C LEU A 86 -14.16 4.02 -0.23
N ILE A 87 -13.75 4.77 0.79
CA ILE A 87 -12.61 4.39 1.63
C ILE A 87 -13.03 3.20 2.48
N ARG A 88 -12.38 2.05 2.28
CA ARG A 88 -12.69 0.79 2.97
C ARG A 88 -11.77 0.54 4.14
N TYR A 89 -10.46 0.73 3.92
CA TYR A 89 -9.44 0.34 4.89
C TYR A 89 -8.41 1.44 5.11
N ARG A 90 -7.86 1.43 6.30
CA ARG A 90 -6.57 2.07 6.63
C ARG A 90 -5.51 0.99 6.65
N MET A 91 -4.47 1.16 5.84
CA MET A 91 -3.32 0.28 5.79
C MET A 91 -2.13 0.94 6.48
N THR A 92 -1.50 0.21 7.39
CA THR A 92 -0.25 0.63 8.03
C THR A 92 0.80 -0.45 7.91
N ALA A 93 2.03 -0.05 7.60
CA ALA A 93 3.19 -0.94 7.52
C ALA A 93 4.46 -0.18 7.92
N ALA A 94 5.44 -0.88 8.49
CA ALA A 94 6.72 -0.28 8.82
C ALA A 94 7.50 0.08 7.55
N GLU A 95 7.41 -0.77 6.54
CA GLU A 95 8.13 -0.62 5.28
C GLU A 95 7.33 -1.21 4.12
N LEU A 96 7.45 -0.57 2.95
CA LEU A 96 6.96 -1.05 1.67
C LEU A 96 8.06 -0.91 0.63
N LEU A 97 8.38 -2.00 -0.05
CA LEU A 97 9.26 -2.07 -1.20
C LEU A 97 8.42 -2.35 -2.45
N ILE A 98 8.58 -1.52 -3.47
CA ILE A 98 7.85 -1.66 -4.73
C ILE A 98 8.84 -2.09 -5.81
N TYR A 99 8.50 -3.18 -6.49
CA TYR A 99 9.22 -3.69 -7.65
C TYR A 99 8.32 -3.57 -8.87
N GLU A 100 8.76 -2.78 -9.86
CA GLU A 100 8.01 -2.54 -11.11
C GLU A 100 8.88 -2.99 -12.29
N ARG A 101 8.96 -4.29 -12.49
CA ARG A 101 9.71 -4.91 -13.57
C ARG A 101 8.86 -5.95 -14.27
N PRO A 102 9.14 -6.27 -15.56
CA PRO A 102 8.41 -7.32 -16.28
C PRO A 102 8.42 -8.67 -15.54
N GLU A 103 9.56 -9.03 -14.95
CA GLU A 103 9.77 -10.32 -14.27
C GLU A 103 9.30 -10.28 -12.81
N ARG A 104 9.21 -9.08 -12.22
CA ARG A 104 8.86 -8.89 -10.81
C ARG A 104 8.05 -7.62 -10.62
N ASN A 105 6.73 -7.75 -10.65
CA ASN A 105 5.81 -6.64 -10.42
C ASN A 105 5.01 -6.90 -9.14
N GLU A 106 5.57 -6.47 -8.00
CA GLU A 106 5.03 -6.77 -6.69
C GLU A 106 5.33 -5.68 -5.66
N TRP A 107 4.50 -5.63 -4.66
CA TRP A 107 4.69 -4.83 -3.45
C TRP A 107 5.03 -5.77 -2.31
N VAL A 108 6.14 -5.52 -1.63
CA VAL A 108 6.63 -6.34 -0.52
C VAL A 108 6.58 -5.53 0.77
N PHE A 109 5.98 -6.10 1.79
CA PHE A 109 5.89 -5.56 3.15
C PHE A 109 6.72 -6.45 4.08
N PRO A 110 8.03 -6.21 4.23
CA PRO A 110 8.92 -7.14 4.94
C PRO A 110 8.74 -7.13 6.46
N HIS A 111 8.19 -6.05 7.02
CA HIS A 111 8.17 -5.79 8.46
C HIS A 111 6.75 -5.51 8.98
N GLY A 112 5.80 -6.33 8.54
CA GLY A 112 4.44 -6.29 9.01
C GLY A 112 3.48 -5.48 8.16
N LEU A 113 2.24 -5.95 8.14
CA LEU A 113 1.10 -5.31 7.50
C LEU A 113 -0.09 -5.34 8.46
N LEU A 114 -0.77 -4.21 8.56
CA LEU A 114 -2.00 -4.09 9.31
C LEU A 114 -3.05 -3.37 8.45
N LEU A 115 -4.15 -4.06 8.18
CA LEU A 115 -5.34 -3.51 7.54
C LEU A 115 -6.44 -3.39 8.59
N ARG A 116 -6.98 -2.19 8.76
CA ARG A 116 -8.12 -1.92 9.64
C ARG A 116 -9.27 -1.36 8.84
N PRO A 117 -10.52 -1.68 9.15
CA PRO A 117 -11.66 -0.95 8.60
C PRO A 117 -11.48 0.55 8.84
N TYR A 118 -11.80 1.36 7.85
CA TYR A 118 -11.68 2.82 7.98
C TYR A 118 -12.74 3.38 8.93
N ASP A 119 -13.97 2.92 8.73
CA ASP A 119 -15.08 3.24 9.62
C ASP A 119 -16.05 2.04 9.73
N THR A 120 -17.00 2.13 10.64
CA THR A 120 -18.03 1.10 10.85
C THR A 120 -19.18 1.18 9.84
N ILE A 121 -19.26 2.24 9.05
CA ILE A 121 -20.38 2.56 8.13
C ILE A 121 -20.08 2.04 6.74
N SER A 122 -18.80 2.04 6.31
CA SER A 122 -18.38 1.69 4.94
C SER A 122 -18.46 0.20 4.60
N GLY A 123 -19.03 -0.61 5.45
CA GLY A 123 -19.40 -2.02 5.19
C GLY A 123 -18.27 -3.04 5.26
N SER A 124 -17.03 -2.61 5.27
CA SER A 124 -15.88 -3.52 5.46
C SER A 124 -15.51 -3.55 6.94
N LYS A 125 -15.71 -4.71 7.57
CA LYS A 125 -15.47 -4.89 9.01
C LYS A 125 -14.37 -5.92 9.29
N VAL A 126 -13.59 -6.24 8.26
CA VAL A 126 -12.53 -7.24 8.36
C VAL A 126 -11.21 -6.56 8.72
N PHE A 127 -10.61 -7.02 9.79
CA PHE A 127 -9.28 -6.64 10.24
C PHE A 127 -8.29 -7.72 9.83
N ILE A 128 -7.13 -7.33 9.28
CA ILE A 128 -6.07 -8.26 8.86
C ILE A 128 -4.73 -7.79 9.42
N LYS A 129 -3.98 -8.72 10.01
CA LYS A 129 -2.61 -8.51 10.47
C LYS A 129 -1.74 -9.67 10.02
N ALA A 130 -0.51 -9.37 9.58
CA ALA A 130 0.52 -10.35 9.25
C ALA A 130 1.91 -9.81 9.59
N ASP A 131 2.91 -10.70 9.75
CA ASP A 131 4.30 -10.30 9.99
C ASP A 131 4.99 -9.81 8.73
N SER A 132 4.56 -10.29 7.56
CA SER A 132 4.97 -9.80 6.24
C SER A 132 3.86 -10.03 5.21
N ALA A 133 3.95 -9.34 4.08
CA ALA A 133 3.00 -9.54 2.98
C ALA A 133 3.66 -9.25 1.63
N ILE A 134 3.13 -9.89 0.59
CA ILE A 134 3.49 -9.65 -0.80
C ILE A 134 2.18 -9.46 -1.58
N ARG A 135 2.09 -8.38 -2.33
CA ARG A 135 1.00 -8.17 -3.29
C ARG A 135 1.54 -8.31 -4.70
N ARG A 136 1.05 -9.28 -5.45
CA ARG A 136 1.34 -9.44 -6.87
C ARG A 136 0.33 -8.63 -7.68
N THR A 137 0.81 -7.59 -8.37
CA THR A 137 -0.05 -6.63 -9.06
C THR A 137 -0.70 -7.19 -10.33
N GLN A 138 -0.12 -8.24 -10.92
CA GLN A 138 -0.65 -8.83 -12.16
C GLN A 138 -2.00 -9.52 -12.00
N ASN A 139 -2.23 -10.14 -10.84
CA ASN A 139 -3.44 -10.93 -10.55
C ASN A 139 -4.15 -10.47 -9.26
N GLU A 140 -3.78 -9.28 -8.74
CA GLU A 140 -4.33 -8.71 -7.49
C GLU A 140 -4.31 -9.70 -6.31
N GLU A 141 -3.30 -10.59 -6.30
CA GLU A 141 -3.11 -11.58 -5.26
C GLU A 141 -2.27 -11.02 -4.12
N TRP A 142 -2.76 -11.17 -2.91
CA TRP A 142 -2.03 -10.92 -1.69
C TRP A 142 -1.63 -12.22 -1.03
N GLU A 143 -0.37 -12.36 -0.67
CA GLU A 143 0.16 -13.41 0.17
C GLU A 143 0.56 -12.80 1.52
N LEU A 144 -0.13 -13.23 2.58
CA LEU A 144 0.10 -12.80 3.95
C LEU A 144 0.86 -13.90 4.67
N ILE A 145 1.96 -13.57 5.35
CA ILE A 145 2.92 -14.54 5.89
C ILE A 145 3.24 -14.20 7.34
N GLY A 146 3.29 -15.22 8.17
CA GLY A 146 3.67 -15.14 9.59
C GLY A 146 2.57 -14.57 10.48
N ASN A 147 2.18 -15.33 11.49
CA ASN A 147 1.19 -14.93 12.51
C ASN A 147 -0.05 -14.23 11.93
N VAL A 148 -0.54 -14.73 10.78
CA VAL A 148 -1.67 -14.12 10.09
C VAL A 148 -2.91 -14.23 10.96
N ARG A 149 -3.55 -13.08 11.21
CA ARG A 149 -4.79 -12.97 11.98
C ARG A 149 -5.80 -12.18 11.19
N VAL A 150 -6.98 -12.77 11.03
CA VAL A 150 -8.13 -12.12 10.41
C VAL A 150 -9.27 -12.09 11.43
N GLN A 151 -9.94 -10.95 11.55
CA GLN A 151 -11.14 -10.80 12.37
C GLN A 151 -12.29 -10.32 11.49
N GLY A 152 -13.37 -11.08 11.48
CA GLY A 152 -14.57 -10.76 10.73
C GLY A 152 -15.57 -9.92 11.51
N PRO A 153 -16.63 -9.46 10.83
CA PRO A 153 -17.63 -8.54 11.40
C PRO A 153 -18.47 -9.16 12.53
N ASN A 154 -18.65 -10.48 12.54
CA ASN A 154 -19.49 -11.18 13.50
C ASN A 154 -18.67 -11.90 14.58
N GLY A 155 -17.45 -11.40 14.86
CA GLY A 155 -16.56 -11.97 15.86
C GLY A 155 -15.80 -13.22 15.40
N GLN A 156 -15.91 -13.58 14.11
CA GLN A 156 -15.07 -14.65 13.55
C GLN A 156 -13.60 -14.26 13.66
N ARG A 157 -12.76 -15.23 13.96
CA ARG A 157 -11.29 -15.06 14.02
C ARG A 157 -10.64 -16.21 13.29
N LEU A 158 -9.68 -15.88 12.43
CA LEU A 158 -8.87 -16.84 11.69
C LEU A 158 -7.41 -16.60 12.06
N ASN A 159 -6.69 -17.66 12.40
CA ASN A 159 -5.25 -17.65 12.64
C ASN A 159 -4.61 -18.72 11.78
N THR A 160 -3.59 -18.33 11.02
CA THR A 160 -2.82 -19.26 10.18
C THR A 160 -1.40 -18.71 9.99
N HIS A 161 -0.51 -19.54 9.43
CA HIS A 161 0.86 -19.10 9.10
C HIS A 161 0.89 -18.36 7.76
N ARG A 162 0.12 -18.82 6.77
CA ARG A 162 0.09 -18.24 5.43
C ARG A 162 -1.35 -18.17 4.93
N LEU A 163 -1.73 -17.00 4.39
CA LEU A 163 -3.06 -16.76 3.84
C LEU A 163 -2.93 -16.05 2.50
N PHE A 164 -3.64 -16.53 1.52
CA PHE A 164 -3.78 -15.89 0.21
C PHE A 164 -5.12 -15.17 0.13
N TRP A 165 -5.09 -13.97 -0.39
CA TRP A 165 -6.29 -13.19 -0.67
C TRP A 165 -6.32 -12.82 -2.15
N LEU A 166 -7.25 -13.41 -2.87
CA LEU A 166 -7.56 -13.12 -4.25
C LEU A 166 -8.62 -12.02 -4.28
N ARG A 167 -8.17 -10.79 -4.48
CA ARG A 167 -9.03 -9.62 -4.35
C ARG A 167 -10.14 -9.61 -5.41
N ASP A 168 -9.84 -9.94 -6.65
CA ASP A 168 -10.79 -9.92 -7.77
C ASP A 168 -11.93 -10.93 -7.59
N SER A 169 -11.62 -12.12 -7.06
CA SER A 169 -12.62 -13.16 -6.77
C SER A 169 -13.20 -13.06 -5.35
N ARG A 170 -12.71 -12.13 -4.54
CA ARG A 170 -13.10 -11.92 -3.15
C ARG A 170 -12.97 -13.19 -2.29
N ARG A 171 -11.88 -13.94 -2.51
CA ARG A 171 -11.62 -15.20 -1.82
C ARG A 171 -10.37 -15.13 -0.96
N LEU A 172 -10.47 -15.77 0.20
CA LEU A 172 -9.35 -16.07 1.09
C LEU A 172 -9.12 -17.58 1.04
N TYR A 173 -7.85 -18.01 1.00
CA TYR A 173 -7.54 -19.43 1.18
C TYR A 173 -6.19 -19.61 1.89
N SER A 174 -6.08 -20.72 2.62
CA SER A 174 -4.84 -21.16 3.27
C SER A 174 -4.64 -22.64 3.03
N LYS A 175 -3.41 -23.03 2.75
CA LYS A 175 -2.98 -24.45 2.66
C LYS A 175 -2.23 -24.88 3.91
N ASP A 176 -2.10 -23.98 4.88
CA ASP A 176 -1.47 -24.24 6.17
C ASP A 176 -2.53 -24.57 7.22
N THR A 177 -2.10 -25.16 8.32
CA THR A 177 -2.99 -25.37 9.47
C THR A 177 -3.64 -24.05 9.87
N THR A 178 -4.96 -24.05 9.86
CA THR A 178 -5.78 -22.89 10.17
C THR A 178 -6.65 -23.15 11.37
N TYR A 179 -6.68 -22.18 12.28
CA TYR A 179 -7.58 -22.15 13.43
C TYR A 179 -8.65 -21.10 13.15
N PHE A 180 -9.89 -21.52 13.15
CA PHE A 180 -11.03 -20.66 12.90
C PHE A 180 -12.02 -20.69 14.06
N PHE A 181 -12.31 -19.52 14.62
CA PHE A 181 -13.21 -19.34 15.74
C PHE A 181 -14.48 -18.65 15.28
N THR A 182 -15.61 -19.24 15.55
CA THR A 182 -16.92 -18.68 15.20
C THR A 182 -18.00 -19.20 16.14
N GLN A 183 -18.87 -18.35 16.61
CA GLN A 183 -20.05 -18.71 17.42
C GLN A 183 -19.74 -19.67 18.57
N GLY A 184 -18.68 -19.42 19.35
CA GLY A 184 -18.26 -20.29 20.45
C GLY A 184 -17.62 -21.63 20.04
N ARG A 185 -17.35 -21.82 18.74
CA ARG A 185 -16.71 -23.02 18.21
C ARG A 185 -15.31 -22.73 17.75
N GLU A 186 -14.39 -23.62 18.05
CA GLU A 186 -13.04 -23.65 17.50
C GLU A 186 -12.94 -24.80 16.49
N LEU A 187 -12.58 -24.45 15.26
CA LEU A 187 -12.37 -25.37 14.16
C LEU A 187 -10.91 -25.32 13.74
N ARG A 188 -10.30 -26.48 13.56
CA ARG A 188 -8.91 -26.59 13.09
C ARG A 188 -8.86 -27.46 11.86
N GLY A 189 -8.27 -27.00 10.77
CA GLY A 189 -8.11 -27.77 9.56
C GLY A 189 -6.75 -27.59 8.90
N SER A 190 -6.47 -28.45 7.91
CA SER A 190 -5.24 -28.40 7.11
C SER A 190 -5.36 -27.45 5.92
N HIS A 191 -6.57 -27.11 5.51
CA HIS A 191 -6.88 -26.21 4.43
C HIS A 191 -8.13 -25.40 4.77
N PHE A 192 -8.14 -24.14 4.37
CA PHE A 192 -9.22 -23.20 4.63
C PHE A 192 -9.53 -22.38 3.38
N GLU A 193 -10.80 -22.23 3.08
CA GLU A 193 -11.31 -21.29 2.08
C GLU A 193 -12.45 -20.46 2.66
N ALA A 194 -12.54 -19.20 2.23
CA ALA A 194 -13.61 -18.29 2.66
C ALA A 194 -13.82 -17.16 1.66
N THR A 195 -14.93 -16.46 1.80
CA THR A 195 -15.09 -15.11 1.25
C THR A 195 -14.27 -14.11 2.06
N ASP A 196 -13.91 -13.00 1.44
CA ASP A 196 -13.07 -11.96 2.07
C ASP A 196 -13.75 -11.24 3.25
N ASP A 197 -15.08 -11.37 3.38
CA ASP A 197 -15.90 -10.88 4.50
C ASP A 197 -16.19 -11.95 5.55
N LEU A 198 -15.68 -13.18 5.36
CA LEU A 198 -15.92 -14.35 6.20
C LEU A 198 -17.41 -14.73 6.34
N SER A 199 -18.27 -14.33 5.41
CA SER A 199 -19.69 -14.73 5.41
C SER A 199 -19.91 -16.18 5.03
N TRP A 200 -19.02 -16.71 4.20
CA TRP A 200 -18.93 -18.12 3.85
C TRP A 200 -17.52 -18.64 4.12
N TYR A 201 -17.41 -19.85 4.62
CA TYR A 201 -16.13 -20.52 4.85
C TYR A 201 -16.25 -22.03 4.75
N GLU A 202 -15.14 -22.69 4.40
CA GLU A 202 -14.99 -24.13 4.36
C GLU A 202 -13.63 -24.51 4.96
N ILE A 203 -13.63 -25.56 5.78
CA ILE A 203 -12.45 -26.09 6.46
C ILE A 203 -12.33 -27.56 6.15
N TYR A 204 -11.21 -27.96 5.61
CA TYR A 204 -10.90 -29.32 5.25
C TYR A 204 -10.11 -30.01 6.36
N ASP A 205 -10.29 -31.33 6.52
CA ASP A 205 -9.70 -32.15 7.57
C ASP A 205 -9.97 -31.58 8.97
N ASN A 206 -11.22 -31.16 9.17
CA ASN A 206 -11.62 -30.45 10.36
C ASN A 206 -11.55 -31.35 11.61
N ARG A 207 -10.85 -30.87 12.65
CA ARG A 207 -10.89 -31.35 14.01
C ARG A 207 -11.34 -30.21 14.90
N GLY A 208 -12.56 -30.29 15.44
CA GLY A 208 -13.13 -29.20 16.24
C GLY A 208 -13.58 -29.66 17.61
N VAL A 209 -13.58 -28.76 18.56
CA VAL A 209 -14.26 -28.86 19.83
C VAL A 209 -15.59 -28.13 19.69
N ILE A 210 -16.70 -28.81 19.94
CA ILE A 210 -18.03 -28.23 20.01
C ILE A 210 -18.38 -28.19 21.49
N GLU A 211 -18.46 -27.02 22.08
CA GLU A 211 -19.07 -26.86 23.38
C GLU A 211 -20.58 -26.98 23.21
N TYR A 212 -21.14 -28.05 23.72
CA TYR A 212 -22.59 -28.19 23.87
C TYR A 212 -22.99 -27.53 25.18
N GLU A 213 -23.80 -26.50 25.13
CA GLU A 213 -24.59 -26.09 26.29
C GLU A 213 -25.62 -27.21 26.55
N GLU A 214 -25.44 -27.92 27.62
CA GLU A 214 -26.25 -29.09 28.02
C GLU A 214 -27.70 -28.74 28.43
N ASP A 215 -28.04 -27.46 28.41
CA ASP A 215 -29.34 -26.92 28.86
C ASP A 215 -30.48 -27.05 27.84
N ALA A 216 -30.22 -27.56 26.63
CA ALA A 216 -31.25 -27.65 25.59
C ALA A 216 -31.84 -29.07 25.36
N VAL A 217 -31.35 -30.09 26.03
CA VAL A 217 -31.93 -31.47 25.92
C VAL A 217 -32.55 -31.84 27.25
N LYS A 218 -33.68 -31.24 27.60
CA LYS A 218 -34.69 -31.98 28.38
C LYS A 218 -35.26 -33.02 27.47
N SER A 219 -34.67 -34.23 27.52
CA SER A 219 -35.32 -35.44 27.03
C SER A 219 -36.70 -35.53 27.67
N PRO A 220 -37.77 -35.71 26.89
CA PRO A 220 -39.06 -35.99 27.51
C PRO A 220 -38.90 -37.29 28.28
N SER A 221 -39.12 -37.19 29.58
CA SER A 221 -39.17 -38.32 30.50
C SER A 221 -40.12 -39.39 29.92
N PRO A 222 -39.76 -40.69 29.86
CA PRO A 222 -40.70 -41.71 29.39
C PRO A 222 -41.88 -41.70 30.35
N GLN A 223 -43.06 -41.38 29.85
CA GLN A 223 -44.31 -41.41 30.56
C GLN A 223 -44.61 -42.89 30.85
N PRO A 224 -44.84 -43.28 32.11
CA PRO A 224 -45.18 -44.65 32.40
C PRO A 224 -46.52 -45.03 31.70
N ALA A 225 -46.50 -46.13 30.98
CA ALA A 225 -47.68 -46.67 30.32
C ALA A 225 -48.73 -46.96 31.40
N THR A 226 -49.89 -46.32 31.31
CA THR A 226 -51.08 -46.67 32.08
C THR A 226 -51.54 -48.01 31.65
N PRO A 227 -51.77 -48.94 32.58
CA PRO A 227 -52.35 -50.29 32.22
C PRO A 227 -53.81 -50.13 31.73
N ASP A 228 -54.04 -50.59 30.53
CA ASP A 228 -55.36 -50.69 29.91
C ASP A 228 -56.28 -51.60 30.75
N THR A 229 -57.29 -51.00 31.37
CA THR A 229 -58.29 -51.73 32.12
C THR A 229 -59.27 -52.38 31.15
N LEU A 230 -59.05 -53.64 30.92
CA LEU A 230 -60.04 -54.51 30.25
C LEU A 230 -61.35 -54.49 31.04
N GLN A 231 -62.33 -53.72 30.62
CA GLN A 231 -63.72 -53.88 31.04
C GLN A 231 -64.46 -54.81 30.08
N ARG A 232 -64.58 -56.03 30.52
CA ARG A 232 -65.43 -57.03 29.99
C ARG A 232 -66.91 -56.71 30.33
N GLY A 233 -67.70 -56.30 29.39
CA GLY A 233 -69.13 -56.11 29.52
C GLY A 233 -69.89 -57.26 28.86
N ILE A 234 -70.51 -58.06 29.69
CA ILE A 234 -71.46 -59.12 29.34
C ILE A 234 -72.83 -58.44 29.17
N ARG A 235 -73.48 -58.64 28.06
CA ARG A 235 -74.86 -59.01 27.74
C ARG A 235 -75.23 -58.63 26.35
#